data_304101036dc24ff18444bc7102b23ebb
#
_entry.id   304101036dc24ff18444bc7102b23ebb
#
_cell.length_a   1.000
_cell.length_b   1.000
_cell.length_c   1.000
_cell.angle_alpha   90.00
_cell.angle_beta   90.00
_cell.angle_gamma   90.00
#
_symmetry.space_group_name_H-M   'P 1'
#
loop_
_entity.id
_entity.type
_entity.pdbx_description
1 polymer ?
#
loop_
_entity_poly.entity_id
_entity_poly.type
_entity_poly.pdbx_seq_one_letter_code
_entity_poly.pdbx_strand_id
1 'polypeptide(L)'
;MDEEHELSYKSETSPKYHARETAQKLAELSDAALVLGSATPSLEAYSRAQSGDYHFYKLTKRLTGGSLPRVEIADLREELRNGNRSIFSVSLQEKLRDRLARKEQSMLFLNRRGYAGFVSCRACGYVCKCPHCDVSLSEHRGGRLVCHYCGYEQPAVKLCPSCGSKYILGFRAGTEAIEEQLHKMFPQARVLRMDADTTRTRESYEKILAAFARGDADILVGTQMIVKGHDFPAVTLVGVLAADLSLSMSDYRAGERTFQLLTQAAGRAGRGSRPGEVVIQTYQPDHYSIQYAARQDYEGFYKEELTYRQLLSYPPASHILAVQFYSKKQEEALACLLYTSPSPRDPKTSR
;
A
#
# COMPACT_ATOMS: atom_id res chain seq x y z
N MET A 1 14.99 1.64 -15.81
CA MET A 1 13.99 2.28 -14.89
C MET A 1 14.09 1.56 -13.56
N ASP A 2 14.34 2.29 -12.50
CA ASP A 2 14.38 1.77 -11.14
C ASP A 2 12.96 1.77 -10.53
N GLU A 3 12.67 0.80 -9.64
CA GLU A 3 11.36 0.59 -9.02
C GLU A 3 10.20 0.67 -10.05
N GLU A 4 10.27 -0.15 -11.10
CA GLU A 4 9.37 -0.10 -12.27
C GLU A 4 7.87 -0.23 -11.92
N HIS A 5 7.58 -0.81 -10.76
CA HIS A 5 6.24 -1.01 -10.24
C HIS A 5 5.60 0.28 -9.65
N GLU A 6 6.36 1.37 -9.56
CA GLU A 6 5.89 2.60 -8.96
C GLU A 6 4.75 3.25 -9.75
N LEU A 7 3.67 3.58 -9.04
CA LEU A 7 2.48 4.21 -9.64
C LEU A 7 2.75 5.60 -10.22
N SER A 8 3.81 6.27 -9.76
CA SER A 8 4.21 7.59 -10.27
C SER A 8 4.60 7.57 -11.75
N TYR A 9 4.89 6.40 -12.31
CA TYR A 9 5.15 6.23 -13.73
C TYR A 9 3.89 6.31 -14.60
N LYS A 10 2.69 6.27 -14.00
CA LYS A 10 1.43 6.48 -14.70
C LYS A 10 0.96 7.93 -14.52
N SER A 11 0.94 8.70 -15.60
CA SER A 11 0.39 10.05 -15.60
C SER A 11 -1.13 10.03 -15.55
N GLU A 12 -1.71 10.69 -14.54
CA GLU A 12 -3.17 10.88 -14.44
C GLU A 12 -3.62 12.19 -15.10
N THR A 13 -2.68 13.09 -15.41
CA THR A 13 -2.95 14.36 -16.11
C THR A 13 -2.73 14.20 -17.61
N SER A 14 -3.39 15.04 -18.40
CA SER A 14 -3.23 15.05 -19.86
C SER A 14 -1.84 15.60 -20.27
N PRO A 15 -1.13 14.93 -21.21
CA PRO A 15 -1.48 13.65 -21.84
C PRO A 15 -1.29 12.49 -20.86
N LYS A 16 -2.31 11.61 -20.79
CA LYS A 16 -2.23 10.39 -19.96
C LYS A 16 -1.33 9.36 -20.63
N TYR A 17 -0.25 8.95 -19.97
CA TYR A 17 0.69 7.94 -20.46
C TYR A 17 1.23 7.10 -19.30
N HIS A 18 1.81 5.98 -19.64
CA HIS A 18 2.58 5.16 -18.70
C HIS A 18 4.06 5.20 -19.09
N ALA A 19 4.92 5.74 -18.22
CA ALA A 19 6.33 5.97 -18.56
C ALA A 19 7.06 4.67 -18.94
N ARG A 20 6.74 3.52 -18.33
CA ARG A 20 7.31 2.22 -18.71
C ARG A 20 7.00 1.85 -20.16
N GLU A 21 5.74 1.97 -20.58
CA GLU A 21 5.32 1.64 -21.95
C GLU A 21 5.91 2.63 -22.95
N THR A 22 5.97 3.91 -22.58
CA THR A 22 6.62 4.94 -23.39
C THR A 22 8.12 4.67 -23.54
N ALA A 23 8.80 4.29 -22.44
CA ALA A 23 10.21 3.95 -22.46
C ALA A 23 10.49 2.70 -23.31
N GLN A 24 9.61 1.69 -23.24
CA GLN A 24 9.70 0.50 -24.09
C GLN A 24 9.61 0.87 -25.57
N LYS A 25 8.61 1.69 -25.94
CA LYS A 25 8.46 2.12 -27.32
C LYS A 25 9.62 2.98 -27.81
N LEU A 26 10.15 3.85 -26.95
CA LEU A 26 11.34 4.63 -27.27
C LEU A 26 12.57 3.74 -27.49
N ALA A 27 12.76 2.73 -26.65
CA ALA A 27 13.86 1.77 -26.77
C ALA A 27 13.77 0.99 -28.10
N GLU A 28 12.57 0.52 -28.48
CA GLU A 28 12.32 -0.13 -29.77
C GLU A 28 12.67 0.79 -30.96
N LEU A 29 12.25 2.06 -30.91
CA LEU A 29 12.50 3.02 -32.00
C LEU A 29 13.97 3.44 -32.11
N SER A 30 14.72 3.35 -31.02
CA SER A 30 16.11 3.79 -30.93
C SER A 30 17.12 2.62 -30.96
N ASP A 31 16.64 1.39 -31.13
CA ASP A 31 17.43 0.16 -31.02
C ASP A 31 18.26 0.11 -29.73
N ALA A 32 17.63 0.50 -28.62
CA ALA A 32 18.27 0.61 -27.31
C ALA A 32 17.74 -0.45 -26.35
N ALA A 33 18.57 -0.85 -25.38
CA ALA A 33 18.14 -1.75 -24.31
C ALA A 33 17.38 -0.98 -23.22
N LEU A 34 16.23 -1.52 -22.77
CA LEU A 34 15.50 -1.05 -21.61
C LEU A 34 15.68 -2.02 -20.44
N VAL A 35 16.21 -1.53 -19.33
CA VAL A 35 16.33 -2.33 -18.09
C VAL A 35 15.29 -1.85 -17.09
N LEU A 36 14.44 -2.77 -16.63
CA LEU A 36 13.45 -2.57 -15.57
C LEU A 36 13.97 -3.22 -14.29
N GLY A 37 14.15 -2.45 -13.23
CA GLY A 37 14.64 -2.92 -11.93
C GLY A 37 13.57 -2.81 -10.86
N SER A 38 13.40 -3.86 -10.05
CA SER A 38 12.56 -3.86 -8.87
C SER A 38 12.87 -5.04 -7.96
N ALA A 39 12.74 -4.85 -6.65
CA ALA A 39 12.72 -5.95 -5.69
C ALA A 39 11.36 -6.66 -5.65
N THR A 40 10.31 -5.96 -6.05
CA THR A 40 8.92 -6.40 -6.08
C THR A 40 8.29 -5.99 -7.42
N PRO A 41 8.64 -6.67 -8.53
CA PRO A 41 8.15 -6.31 -9.85
C PRO A 41 6.62 -6.20 -9.91
N SER A 42 6.10 -5.40 -10.85
CA SER A 42 4.67 -5.43 -11.15
C SER A 42 4.28 -6.79 -11.73
N LEU A 43 3.03 -7.23 -11.46
CA LEU A 43 2.56 -8.50 -11.99
C LEU A 43 2.64 -8.53 -13.52
N GLU A 44 2.38 -7.40 -14.17
CA GLU A 44 2.47 -7.26 -15.64
C GLU A 44 3.89 -7.48 -16.16
N ALA A 45 4.89 -6.83 -15.54
CA ALA A 45 6.29 -6.98 -15.95
C ALA A 45 6.80 -8.40 -15.67
N TYR A 46 6.46 -8.96 -14.51
CA TYR A 46 6.87 -10.32 -14.17
C TYR A 46 6.19 -11.38 -15.04
N SER A 47 4.90 -11.20 -15.36
CA SER A 47 4.17 -12.07 -16.30
C SER A 47 4.84 -12.09 -17.68
N ARG A 48 5.23 -10.93 -18.22
CA ARG A 48 5.96 -10.81 -19.48
C ARG A 48 7.35 -11.48 -19.42
N ALA A 49 7.99 -11.43 -18.27
CA ALA A 49 9.25 -12.15 -18.06
C ALA A 49 9.04 -13.67 -18.03
N GLN A 50 7.93 -14.14 -17.46
CA GLN A 50 7.59 -15.58 -17.43
C GLN A 50 7.13 -16.11 -18.79
N SER A 51 6.48 -15.28 -19.62
CA SER A 51 6.11 -15.64 -21.02
C SER A 51 7.28 -15.60 -21.98
N GLY A 52 8.42 -15.03 -21.59
CA GLY A 52 9.59 -14.90 -22.46
C GLY A 52 9.64 -13.61 -23.29
N ASP A 53 8.67 -12.69 -23.09
CA ASP A 53 8.68 -11.37 -23.76
C ASP A 53 9.79 -10.46 -23.21
N TYR A 54 10.21 -10.70 -21.95
CA TYR A 54 11.32 -10.02 -21.30
C TYR A 54 12.40 -11.01 -20.87
N HIS A 55 13.66 -10.63 -20.98
CA HIS A 55 14.75 -11.37 -20.36
C HIS A 55 14.73 -11.13 -18.84
N PHE A 56 14.69 -12.21 -18.06
CA PHE A 56 14.62 -12.15 -16.62
C PHE A 56 15.97 -12.41 -15.96
N TYR A 57 16.42 -11.46 -15.12
CA TYR A 57 17.66 -11.59 -14.35
C TYR A 57 17.34 -11.45 -12.86
N LYS A 58 17.66 -12.47 -12.07
CA LYS A 58 17.44 -12.49 -10.62
C LYS A 58 18.76 -12.28 -9.87
N LEU A 59 18.84 -11.17 -9.11
CA LEU A 59 19.95 -10.93 -8.22
C LEU A 59 19.68 -11.66 -6.88
N THR A 60 20.45 -12.72 -6.61
CA THR A 60 20.25 -13.61 -5.46
C THR A 60 21.13 -13.30 -4.27
N LYS A 61 22.16 -12.47 -4.44
CA LYS A 61 23.14 -12.13 -3.39
C LYS A 61 23.00 -10.67 -2.98
N ARG A 62 22.94 -10.42 -1.66
CA ARG A 62 23.03 -9.08 -1.10
C ARG A 62 24.49 -8.61 -1.07
N LEU A 63 24.74 -7.35 -1.47
CA LEU A 63 26.07 -6.75 -1.44
C LEU A 63 26.62 -6.63 0.00
N THR A 64 25.76 -6.37 0.98
CA THR A 64 26.15 -6.11 2.37
C THR A 64 26.21 -7.37 3.25
N GLY A 65 25.97 -8.56 2.71
CA GLY A 65 26.07 -9.84 3.46
C GLY A 65 25.09 -10.00 4.63
N GLY A 66 24.21 -9.03 4.91
CA GLY A 66 23.27 -9.07 6.02
C GLY A 66 22.13 -10.07 5.80
N SER A 67 21.61 -10.65 6.89
CA SER A 67 20.41 -11.49 6.87
C SER A 67 19.15 -10.65 6.57
N LEU A 68 18.11 -11.32 6.09
CA LEU A 68 16.78 -10.70 5.99
C LEU A 68 16.27 -10.34 7.40
N PRO A 69 15.54 -9.24 7.57
CA PRO A 69 14.97 -8.89 8.86
C PRO A 69 13.95 -9.95 9.30
N ARG A 70 13.87 -10.16 10.61
CA ARG A 70 12.83 -11.01 11.19
C ARG A 70 11.51 -10.25 11.16
N VAL A 71 10.50 -10.83 10.52
CA VAL A 71 9.16 -10.23 10.42
C VAL A 71 8.20 -10.95 11.35
N GLU A 72 7.50 -10.19 12.17
CA GLU A 72 6.44 -10.63 13.07
C GLU A 72 5.12 -10.02 12.62
N ILE A 73 4.05 -10.82 12.58
CA ILE A 73 2.68 -10.33 12.31
C ILE A 73 1.96 -10.24 13.65
N ALA A 74 1.52 -9.04 14.02
CA ALA A 74 0.73 -8.78 15.21
C ALA A 74 -0.77 -8.71 14.85
N ASP A 75 -1.57 -9.65 15.36
CA ASP A 75 -3.01 -9.68 15.17
C ASP A 75 -3.71 -8.67 16.10
N LEU A 76 -4.13 -7.55 15.54
CA LEU A 76 -4.83 -6.49 16.29
C LEU A 76 -6.22 -6.91 16.81
N ARG A 77 -6.79 -8.01 16.30
CA ARG A 77 -8.05 -8.59 16.81
C ARG A 77 -7.81 -9.27 18.16
N GLU A 78 -6.70 -9.99 18.29
CA GLU A 78 -6.28 -10.63 19.54
C GLU A 78 -5.87 -9.58 20.57
N GLU A 79 -5.12 -8.56 20.16
CA GLU A 79 -4.77 -7.42 21.01
C GLU A 79 -6.02 -6.78 21.62
N LEU A 80 -7.07 -6.54 20.82
CA LEU A 80 -8.33 -5.99 21.29
C LEU A 80 -9.07 -6.94 22.25
N ARG A 81 -9.07 -8.25 21.99
CA ARG A 81 -9.67 -9.27 22.87
C ARG A 81 -8.95 -9.32 24.22
N ASN A 82 -7.64 -9.15 24.22
CA ASN A 82 -6.78 -9.14 25.41
C ASN A 82 -6.80 -7.77 26.12
N GLY A 83 -7.68 -6.84 25.70
CA GLY A 83 -7.88 -5.53 26.34
C GLY A 83 -6.93 -4.43 25.86
N ASN A 84 -6.02 -4.69 24.95
CA ASN A 84 -5.18 -3.64 24.35
C ASN A 84 -5.99 -2.82 23.33
N ARG A 85 -6.28 -1.57 23.69
CA ARG A 85 -6.99 -0.60 22.85
C ARG A 85 -6.05 0.41 22.19
N SER A 86 -4.75 0.29 22.43
CA SER A 86 -3.74 1.12 21.80
C SER A 86 -3.72 0.91 20.29
N ILE A 87 -3.17 1.88 19.55
CA ILE A 87 -2.83 1.70 18.14
C ILE A 87 -1.57 0.85 17.96
N PHE A 88 -0.81 0.63 19.03
CA PHE A 88 0.39 -0.20 19.05
C PHE A 88 0.10 -1.55 19.71
N SER A 89 0.48 -2.64 19.06
CA SER A 89 0.49 -3.97 19.68
C SER A 89 1.47 -4.04 20.86
N VAL A 90 1.24 -4.94 21.80
CA VAL A 90 2.13 -5.13 22.95
C VAL A 90 3.56 -5.42 22.46
N SER A 91 3.72 -6.31 21.49
CA SER A 91 5.02 -6.65 20.91
C SER A 91 5.74 -5.43 20.34
N LEU A 92 5.05 -4.55 19.58
CA LEU A 92 5.66 -3.34 19.05
C LEU A 92 6.07 -2.36 20.17
N GLN A 93 5.25 -2.22 21.22
CA GLN A 93 5.58 -1.37 22.38
C GLN A 93 6.84 -1.85 23.11
N GLU A 94 6.97 -3.16 23.32
CA GLU A 94 8.13 -3.77 23.96
C GLU A 94 9.39 -3.57 23.13
N LYS A 95 9.31 -3.81 21.81
CA LYS A 95 10.43 -3.61 20.89
C LYS A 95 10.86 -2.14 20.80
N LEU A 96 9.91 -1.20 20.79
CA LEU A 96 10.24 0.24 20.81
C LEU A 96 10.98 0.61 22.11
N ARG A 97 10.53 0.11 23.26
CA ARG A 97 11.21 0.33 24.57
C ARG A 97 12.64 -0.23 24.55
N ASP A 98 12.82 -1.43 24.02
CA ASP A 98 14.12 -2.06 23.89
C ASP A 98 15.06 -1.24 22.98
N ARG A 99 14.60 -0.76 21.83
CA ARG A 99 15.40 0.07 20.91
C ARG A 99 15.79 1.42 21.52
N LEU A 100 14.87 2.06 22.23
CA LEU A 100 15.15 3.30 22.95
C LEU A 100 16.24 3.08 24.02
N ALA A 101 16.16 1.98 24.78
CA ALA A 101 17.17 1.62 25.78
C ALA A 101 18.55 1.36 25.15
N ARG A 102 18.61 0.78 23.96
CA ARG A 102 19.84 0.52 23.20
C ARG A 102 20.33 1.71 22.39
N LYS A 103 19.60 2.82 22.38
CA LYS A 103 19.87 3.99 21.52
C LYS A 103 19.91 3.63 20.03
N GLU A 104 19.03 2.73 19.60
CA GLU A 104 18.82 2.33 18.22
C GLU A 104 17.61 3.05 17.66
N GLN A 105 17.62 3.30 16.34
CA GLN A 105 16.51 4.00 15.69
C GLN A 105 15.39 3.06 15.25
N SER A 106 14.18 3.60 15.28
CA SER A 106 12.97 2.91 14.82
C SER A 106 12.23 3.73 13.77
N MET A 107 11.59 3.05 12.82
CA MET A 107 10.69 3.66 11.84
C MET A 107 9.28 3.13 12.01
N LEU A 108 8.29 4.02 12.08
CA LEU A 108 6.88 3.66 12.13
C LEU A 108 6.18 4.12 10.85
N PHE A 109 5.75 3.15 10.09
CA PHE A 109 5.14 3.36 8.78
C PHE A 109 3.61 3.24 8.85
N LEU A 110 2.92 4.29 8.41
CA LEU A 110 1.48 4.30 8.21
C LEU A 110 1.16 4.47 6.73
N ASN A 111 0.55 3.45 6.11
CA ASN A 111 0.13 3.59 4.73
C ASN A 111 -1.19 4.35 4.63
N ARG A 112 -1.11 5.69 4.57
CA ARG A 112 -2.26 6.58 4.41
C ARG A 112 -2.18 7.30 3.07
N ARG A 113 -2.69 6.71 2.00
CA ARG A 113 -3.02 7.44 0.75
C ARG A 113 -4.53 7.48 0.58
N GLY A 114 -5.08 8.70 0.46
CA GLY A 114 -6.47 8.96 0.09
C GLY A 114 -7.43 9.14 1.27
N TYR A 115 -8.40 10.03 1.08
CA TYR A 115 -9.47 10.40 2.02
C TYR A 115 -10.61 9.37 2.09
N ALA A 116 -10.62 8.36 1.25
CA ALA A 116 -11.67 7.35 1.23
C ALA A 116 -11.46 6.38 2.40
N GLY A 117 -12.11 6.68 3.51
CA GLY A 117 -12.20 5.79 4.66
C GLY A 117 -13.01 4.57 4.29
N PHE A 118 -12.36 3.40 4.15
CA PHE A 118 -13.11 2.15 4.15
C PHE A 118 -13.56 1.81 5.58
N VAL A 119 -14.64 1.04 5.68
CA VAL A 119 -15.21 0.63 6.96
C VAL A 119 -14.83 -0.81 7.25
N SER A 120 -14.16 -1.03 8.39
CA SER A 120 -13.73 -2.36 8.83
C SER A 120 -14.08 -2.61 10.28
N CYS A 121 -14.28 -3.88 10.62
CA CYS A 121 -14.51 -4.31 11.99
C CYS A 121 -13.19 -4.65 12.69
N ARG A 122 -12.90 -3.94 13.76
CA ARG A 122 -11.69 -4.19 14.57
C ARG A 122 -11.73 -5.49 15.37
N ALA A 123 -12.93 -6.06 15.57
CA ALA A 123 -13.08 -7.29 16.34
C ALA A 123 -12.85 -8.56 15.50
N CYS A 124 -13.19 -8.54 14.21
CA CYS A 124 -13.08 -9.73 13.35
C CYS A 124 -12.35 -9.50 12.01
N GLY A 125 -11.97 -8.26 11.69
CA GLY A 125 -11.30 -7.94 10.43
C GLY A 125 -12.25 -7.79 9.23
N TYR A 126 -13.57 -7.96 9.41
CA TYR A 126 -14.53 -7.80 8.31
C TYR A 126 -14.42 -6.42 7.67
N VAL A 127 -14.42 -6.38 6.33
CA VAL A 127 -14.42 -5.15 5.52
C VAL A 127 -15.70 -5.10 4.71
N CYS A 128 -16.36 -3.93 4.69
CA CYS A 128 -17.52 -3.72 3.84
C CYS A 128 -17.10 -3.67 2.38
N LYS A 129 -17.45 -4.68 1.60
CA LYS A 129 -17.11 -4.82 0.18
C LYS A 129 -18.32 -4.61 -0.73
N CYS A 130 -18.07 -4.19 -1.96
CA CYS A 130 -19.07 -4.12 -3.02
C CYS A 130 -19.46 -5.54 -3.48
N PRO A 131 -20.77 -5.89 -3.52
CA PRO A 131 -21.20 -7.20 -3.94
C PRO A 131 -20.95 -7.51 -5.42
N HIS A 132 -20.71 -6.48 -6.25
CA HIS A 132 -20.50 -6.62 -7.69
C HIS A 132 -19.03 -6.64 -8.09
N CYS A 133 -18.18 -5.88 -7.36
CA CYS A 133 -16.79 -5.64 -7.75
C CYS A 133 -15.76 -6.23 -6.77
N ASP A 134 -16.22 -6.75 -5.63
CA ASP A 134 -15.39 -7.25 -4.50
C ASP A 134 -14.33 -6.26 -3.97
N VAL A 135 -14.42 -4.97 -4.34
CA VAL A 135 -13.58 -3.90 -3.79
C VAL A 135 -14.23 -3.30 -2.55
N SER A 136 -13.42 -2.74 -1.65
CA SER A 136 -13.91 -2.09 -0.45
C SER A 136 -14.79 -0.89 -0.78
N LEU A 137 -15.88 -0.72 -0.02
CA LEU A 137 -16.74 0.45 -0.11
C LEU A 137 -16.11 1.62 0.63
N SER A 138 -16.20 2.81 0.04
CA SER A 138 -15.71 4.06 0.62
C SER A 138 -16.79 4.76 1.42
N GLU A 139 -16.45 5.21 2.64
CA GLU A 139 -17.36 6.01 3.47
C GLU A 139 -17.42 7.45 2.95
N HIS A 140 -18.62 7.93 2.63
CA HIS A 140 -18.91 9.29 2.22
C HIS A 140 -19.63 10.08 3.31
N ARG A 141 -19.60 11.40 3.18
CA ARG A 141 -20.41 12.28 4.05
C ARG A 141 -21.88 11.90 3.97
N GLY A 142 -22.57 11.92 5.10
CA GLY A 142 -23.98 11.51 5.17
C GLY A 142 -24.20 10.04 5.49
N GLY A 143 -23.14 9.28 5.88
CA GLY A 143 -23.28 7.90 6.35
C GLY A 143 -23.64 6.92 5.25
N ARG A 144 -23.10 7.11 4.03
CA ARG A 144 -23.24 6.19 2.91
C ARG A 144 -21.91 5.54 2.58
N LEU A 145 -21.96 4.26 2.19
CA LEU A 145 -20.84 3.50 1.67
C LEU A 145 -21.03 3.36 0.15
N VAL A 146 -20.04 3.77 -0.64
CA VAL A 146 -20.13 3.87 -2.10
C VAL A 146 -18.99 3.08 -2.77
N CYS A 147 -19.32 2.35 -3.83
CA CYS A 147 -18.37 1.72 -4.71
C CYS A 147 -17.99 2.68 -5.85
N HIS A 148 -16.72 3.04 -5.97
CA HIS A 148 -16.25 3.93 -7.05
C HIS A 148 -16.09 3.25 -8.43
N TYR A 149 -16.28 1.91 -8.50
CA TYR A 149 -16.23 1.19 -9.78
C TYR A 149 -17.60 1.12 -10.47
N CYS A 150 -18.62 0.71 -9.73
CA CYS A 150 -19.95 0.50 -10.31
C CYS A 150 -21.03 1.44 -9.79
N GLY A 151 -20.73 2.35 -8.87
CA GLY A 151 -21.68 3.27 -8.27
C GLY A 151 -22.63 2.64 -7.24
N TYR A 152 -22.43 1.36 -6.85
CA TYR A 152 -23.23 0.74 -5.81
C TYR A 152 -23.16 1.53 -4.51
N GLU A 153 -24.31 1.76 -3.87
CA GLU A 153 -24.41 2.48 -2.60
C GLU A 153 -25.21 1.66 -1.57
N GLN A 154 -24.79 1.77 -0.30
CA GLN A 154 -25.53 1.26 0.85
C GLN A 154 -25.38 2.18 2.06
N PRO A 155 -26.31 2.16 3.03
CA PRO A 155 -26.14 2.85 4.30
C PRO A 155 -24.90 2.36 5.08
N ALA A 156 -24.28 3.25 5.85
CA ALA A 156 -23.21 2.86 6.75
C ALA A 156 -23.74 1.89 7.82
N VAL A 157 -22.97 0.83 8.06
CA VAL A 157 -23.34 -0.21 9.04
C VAL A 157 -22.97 0.23 10.45
N LYS A 158 -23.88 0.07 11.41
CA LYS A 158 -23.65 0.38 12.84
C LYS A 158 -23.11 -0.82 13.62
N LEU A 159 -23.44 -2.02 13.18
CA LEU A 159 -22.96 -3.27 13.76
C LEU A 159 -22.31 -4.10 12.66
N CYS A 160 -21.27 -4.83 13.00
CA CYS A 160 -20.60 -5.70 12.06
C CYS A 160 -21.53 -6.82 11.55
N PRO A 161 -21.75 -6.94 10.24
CA PRO A 161 -22.61 -8.00 9.69
C PRO A 161 -22.07 -9.42 9.95
N SER A 162 -20.75 -9.54 10.14
CA SER A 162 -20.10 -10.84 10.38
C SER A 162 -20.12 -11.28 11.84
N CYS A 163 -19.87 -10.37 12.80
CA CYS A 163 -19.70 -10.75 14.22
C CYS A 163 -20.57 -9.97 15.20
N GLY A 164 -21.45 -9.07 14.73
CA GLY A 164 -22.33 -8.25 15.57
C GLY A 164 -21.63 -7.16 16.39
N SER A 165 -20.31 -7.01 16.29
CA SER A 165 -19.53 -6.05 17.06
C SER A 165 -19.86 -4.60 16.70
N LYS A 166 -19.87 -3.73 17.70
CA LYS A 166 -19.96 -2.27 17.52
C LYS A 166 -18.64 -1.61 17.10
N TYR A 167 -17.54 -2.34 17.10
CA TYR A 167 -16.22 -1.84 16.71
C TYR A 167 -16.02 -1.86 15.19
N ILE A 168 -17.08 -1.57 14.42
CA ILE A 168 -17.03 -1.39 12.97
C ILE A 168 -17.04 0.11 12.66
N LEU A 169 -15.93 0.61 12.12
CA LEU A 169 -15.76 2.03 11.79
C LEU A 169 -14.60 2.24 10.81
N GLY A 170 -14.56 3.45 10.23
CA GLY A 170 -13.44 3.90 9.42
C GLY A 170 -12.17 4.09 10.24
N PHE A 171 -11.01 3.77 9.67
CA PHE A 171 -9.72 4.06 10.30
C PHE A 171 -9.42 5.56 10.20
N ARG A 172 -9.29 6.22 11.36
CA ARG A 172 -9.12 7.69 11.45
C ARG A 172 -7.78 8.14 12.01
N ALA A 173 -6.90 7.24 12.47
CA ALA A 173 -5.61 7.63 13.01
C ALA A 173 -4.70 8.21 11.90
N GLY A 174 -4.17 9.41 12.15
CA GLY A 174 -3.14 10.04 11.33
C GLY A 174 -1.77 9.93 11.97
N THR A 175 -0.73 10.36 11.27
CA THR A 175 0.65 10.45 11.78
C THR A 175 0.75 11.33 13.02
N GLU A 176 -0.06 12.38 13.12
CA GLU A 176 -0.16 13.27 14.29
C GLU A 176 -0.66 12.51 15.54
N ALA A 177 -1.75 11.75 15.43
CA ALA A 177 -2.26 10.95 16.53
C ALA A 177 -1.27 9.85 16.98
N ILE A 178 -0.47 9.33 16.04
CA ILE A 178 0.62 8.38 16.33
C ILE A 178 1.72 9.07 17.14
N GLU A 179 2.16 10.25 16.71
CA GLU A 179 3.17 11.07 17.37
C GLU A 179 2.74 11.42 18.81
N GLU A 180 1.49 11.89 19.00
CA GLU A 180 0.95 12.17 20.33
C GLU A 180 0.94 10.95 21.25
N GLN A 181 0.58 9.77 20.73
CA GLN A 181 0.60 8.54 21.52
C GLN A 181 2.02 8.11 21.88
N LEU A 182 2.98 8.28 20.99
CA LEU A 182 4.39 8.02 21.28
C LEU A 182 4.91 8.92 22.39
N HIS A 183 4.62 10.21 22.35
CA HIS A 183 5.01 11.14 23.42
C HIS A 183 4.39 10.79 24.77
N LYS A 184 3.14 10.30 24.80
CA LYS A 184 2.49 9.82 26.03
C LYS A 184 3.13 8.55 26.58
N MET A 185 3.53 7.62 25.70
CA MET A 185 4.10 6.32 26.08
C MET A 185 5.62 6.39 26.39
N PHE A 186 6.32 7.24 25.66
CA PHE A 186 7.76 7.41 25.71
C PHE A 186 8.14 8.90 25.76
N PRO A 187 7.91 9.58 26.91
CA PRO A 187 8.14 11.04 27.01
C PRO A 187 9.58 11.47 26.72
N GLN A 188 10.53 10.56 26.85
CA GLN A 188 11.96 10.81 26.60
C GLN A 188 12.37 10.60 25.14
N ALA A 189 11.50 9.99 24.31
CA ALA A 189 11.82 9.68 22.93
C ALA A 189 11.74 10.94 22.05
N ARG A 190 12.74 11.13 21.22
CA ARG A 190 12.76 12.18 20.20
C ARG A 190 12.06 11.64 18.96
N VAL A 191 10.88 12.14 18.65
CA VAL A 191 10.05 11.70 17.54
C VAL A 191 10.12 12.73 16.42
N LEU A 192 10.36 12.28 15.19
CA LEU A 192 10.20 13.08 13.97
C LEU A 192 9.02 12.56 13.16
N ARG A 193 8.22 13.48 12.63
CA ARG A 193 7.10 13.18 11.75
C ARG A 193 7.40 13.60 10.31
N MET A 194 7.10 12.72 9.37
CA MET A 194 7.30 12.93 7.95
C MET A 194 6.07 12.53 7.14
N ASP A 195 5.26 13.51 6.80
CA ASP A 195 4.04 13.37 6.00
C ASP A 195 3.88 14.57 5.04
N ALA A 196 2.77 14.62 4.29
CA ALA A 196 2.51 15.68 3.34
C ALA A 196 2.42 17.08 3.98
N ASP A 197 2.01 17.16 5.28
CA ASP A 197 1.88 18.43 5.98
C ASP A 197 3.24 18.96 6.46
N THR A 198 4.13 18.06 6.89
CA THR A 198 5.48 18.42 7.37
C THR A 198 6.49 18.58 6.23
N THR A 199 6.20 18.06 5.03
CA THR A 199 7.12 18.04 3.88
C THR A 199 6.58 18.83 2.68
N ARG A 200 5.97 20.00 2.91
CA ARG A 200 5.41 20.85 1.84
C ARG A 200 6.46 21.38 0.88
N THR A 201 7.70 21.52 1.32
CA THR A 201 8.82 21.94 0.49
C THR A 201 9.87 20.83 0.43
N ARG A 202 10.64 20.81 -0.66
CA ARG A 202 11.78 19.89 -0.81
C ARG A 202 12.81 20.09 0.32
N GLU A 203 13.02 21.32 0.73
CA GLU A 203 13.95 21.65 1.80
C GLU A 203 13.53 21.08 3.16
N SER A 204 12.22 21.15 3.51
CA SER A 204 11.72 20.54 4.75
C SER A 204 11.86 19.02 4.74
N TYR A 205 11.64 18.40 3.60
CA TYR A 205 11.85 16.97 3.39
C TYR A 205 13.32 16.57 3.65
N GLU A 206 14.26 17.26 2.99
CA GLU A 206 15.70 16.99 3.13
C GLU A 206 16.20 17.24 4.57
N LYS A 207 15.70 18.28 5.25
CA LYS A 207 16.03 18.58 6.67
C LYS A 207 15.61 17.46 7.63
N ILE A 208 14.39 16.93 7.49
CA ILE A 208 13.89 15.83 8.35
C ILE A 208 14.77 14.59 8.17
N LEU A 209 15.07 14.22 6.94
CA LEU A 209 15.90 13.05 6.64
C LEU A 209 17.32 13.21 7.16
N ALA A 210 17.93 14.37 6.95
CA ALA A 210 19.27 14.66 7.44
C ALA A 210 19.34 14.64 8.98
N ALA A 211 18.32 15.16 9.67
CA ALA A 211 18.23 15.11 11.12
C ALA A 211 18.11 13.67 11.63
N PHE A 212 17.27 12.86 10.99
CA PHE A 212 17.14 11.44 11.36
C PHE A 212 18.42 10.66 11.09
N ALA A 213 19.08 10.90 9.94
CA ALA A 213 20.36 10.24 9.59
C ALA A 213 21.48 10.57 10.57
N ARG A 214 21.53 11.80 11.13
CA ARG A 214 22.51 12.20 12.16
C ARG A 214 22.22 11.61 13.54
N GLY A 215 21.07 10.98 13.75
CA GLY A 215 20.66 10.49 15.07
C GLY A 215 20.03 11.55 15.98
N ASP A 216 19.55 12.67 15.41
CA ASP A 216 18.87 13.72 16.16
C ASP A 216 17.49 13.26 16.67
N ALA A 217 16.96 12.15 16.15
CA ALA A 217 15.73 11.53 16.59
C ALA A 217 15.86 10.00 16.73
N ASP A 218 15.04 9.43 17.61
CA ASP A 218 15.00 8.02 17.95
C ASP A 218 13.93 7.28 17.13
N ILE A 219 12.83 7.96 16.83
CA ILE A 219 11.69 7.39 16.11
C ILE A 219 11.31 8.31 14.95
N LEU A 220 11.24 7.75 13.74
CA LEU A 220 10.68 8.42 12.57
C LEU A 220 9.29 7.86 12.28
N VAL A 221 8.26 8.70 12.36
CA VAL A 221 6.87 8.35 12.01
C VAL A 221 6.56 8.94 10.65
N GLY A 222 6.02 8.14 9.74
CA GLY A 222 5.66 8.71 8.45
C GLY A 222 4.83 7.80 7.55
N THR A 223 4.56 8.33 6.36
CA THR A 223 3.83 7.63 5.30
C THR A 223 4.80 6.98 4.32
N GLN A 224 4.34 6.62 3.13
CA GLN A 224 5.19 5.98 2.08
C GLN A 224 6.49 6.73 1.76
N MET A 225 6.59 8.00 2.12
CA MET A 225 7.78 8.81 1.85
C MET A 225 9.01 8.30 2.61
N ILE A 226 8.83 7.73 3.82
CA ILE A 226 9.95 7.23 4.64
C ILE A 226 10.50 5.89 4.14
N VAL A 227 9.71 5.16 3.34
CA VAL A 227 10.07 3.83 2.86
C VAL A 227 10.93 3.89 1.59
N LYS A 228 10.94 5.04 0.87
CA LYS A 228 11.58 5.19 -0.43
C LYS A 228 12.95 5.86 -0.33
N GLY A 229 13.92 5.33 -1.08
CA GLY A 229 15.13 6.05 -1.48
C GLY A 229 16.19 6.33 -0.41
N HIS A 230 15.97 6.02 0.87
CA HIS A 230 16.90 6.37 1.94
C HIS A 230 17.45 5.16 2.66
N ASP A 231 18.72 5.24 3.06
CA ASP A 231 19.40 4.23 3.84
C ASP A 231 19.75 4.77 5.23
N PHE A 232 19.21 4.13 6.27
CA PHE A 232 19.44 4.48 7.67
C PHE A 232 20.02 3.27 8.42
N PRO A 233 21.35 3.14 8.46
CA PRO A 233 22.02 1.98 9.07
C PRO A 233 21.70 1.77 10.56
N ALA A 234 21.29 2.82 11.27
CA ALA A 234 20.91 2.77 12.68
C ALA A 234 19.49 2.25 12.94
N VAL A 235 18.68 2.09 11.88
CA VAL A 235 17.30 1.59 11.98
C VAL A 235 17.33 0.07 12.11
N THR A 236 16.96 -0.43 13.28
CA THR A 236 16.89 -1.87 13.60
C THR A 236 15.46 -2.36 13.80
N LEU A 237 14.47 -1.44 13.93
CA LEU A 237 13.06 -1.77 14.07
C LEU A 237 12.21 -0.98 13.07
N VAL A 238 11.35 -1.70 12.36
CA VAL A 238 10.30 -1.10 11.53
C VAL A 238 8.94 -1.59 12.01
N GLY A 239 8.06 -0.68 12.39
CA GLY A 239 6.66 -0.96 12.71
C GLY A 239 5.75 -0.54 11.55
N VAL A 240 5.01 -1.46 10.98
CA VAL A 240 3.95 -1.16 10.00
C VAL A 240 2.63 -1.07 10.75
N LEU A 241 2.06 0.12 10.78
CA LEU A 241 0.81 0.40 11.48
C LEU A 241 -0.37 0.23 10.53
N ALA A 242 -1.31 -0.63 10.86
CA ALA A 242 -2.53 -0.90 10.09
C ALA A 242 -2.24 -1.25 8.60
N ALA A 243 -1.61 -2.39 8.36
CA ALA A 243 -1.34 -2.91 7.01
C ALA A 243 -2.63 -3.02 6.16
N ASP A 244 -3.77 -3.21 6.81
CA ASP A 244 -5.11 -3.29 6.19
C ASP A 244 -5.51 -2.06 5.38
N LEU A 245 -4.92 -0.89 5.66
CA LEU A 245 -5.22 0.34 4.91
C LEU A 245 -4.91 0.20 3.42
N SER A 246 -3.86 -0.53 3.07
CA SER A 246 -3.52 -0.80 1.68
C SER A 246 -4.38 -1.89 1.07
N LEU A 247 -4.69 -2.95 1.83
CA LEU A 247 -5.58 -4.03 1.38
C LEU A 247 -6.99 -3.54 1.07
N SER A 248 -7.44 -2.55 1.82
CA SER A 248 -8.80 -2.04 1.72
C SER A 248 -8.94 -0.86 0.75
N MET A 249 -7.99 -0.67 -0.15
CA MET A 249 -8.15 0.28 -1.25
C MET A 249 -9.18 -0.23 -2.26
N SER A 250 -9.99 0.68 -2.83
CA SER A 250 -10.93 0.38 -3.90
C SER A 250 -10.20 0.20 -5.24
N ASP A 251 -9.28 -0.76 -5.31
CA ASP A 251 -8.46 -1.05 -6.49
C ASP A 251 -8.14 -2.55 -6.51
N TYR A 252 -8.29 -3.18 -7.66
CA TYR A 252 -7.99 -4.60 -7.85
C TYR A 252 -6.52 -4.95 -7.56
N ARG A 253 -5.63 -3.96 -7.56
CA ARG A 253 -4.20 -4.08 -7.22
C ARG A 253 -3.93 -3.92 -5.72
N ALA A 254 -4.95 -3.85 -4.87
CA ALA A 254 -4.75 -3.61 -3.43
C ALA A 254 -3.82 -4.65 -2.78
N GLY A 255 -3.99 -5.94 -3.12
CA GLY A 255 -3.13 -7.03 -2.66
C GLY A 255 -1.67 -6.85 -3.09
N GLU A 256 -1.45 -6.59 -4.38
CA GLU A 256 -0.12 -6.34 -4.96
C GLU A 256 0.58 -5.14 -4.31
N ARG A 257 -0.12 -4.02 -4.18
CA ARG A 257 0.42 -2.82 -3.53
C ARG A 257 0.76 -3.05 -2.06
N THR A 258 -0.07 -3.82 -1.36
CA THR A 258 0.20 -4.16 0.04
C THR A 258 1.45 -5.00 0.14
N PHE A 259 1.59 -6.05 -0.66
CA PHE A 259 2.80 -6.86 -0.70
C PHE A 259 4.04 -6.01 -0.97
N GLN A 260 4.01 -5.15 -2.00
CA GLN A 260 5.11 -4.27 -2.38
C GLN A 260 5.52 -3.33 -1.23
N LEU A 261 4.55 -2.67 -0.61
CA LEU A 261 4.79 -1.73 0.50
C LEU A 261 5.35 -2.42 1.74
N LEU A 262 4.80 -3.57 2.11
CA LEU A 262 5.27 -4.33 3.28
C LEU A 262 6.69 -4.85 3.07
N THR A 263 6.99 -5.35 1.88
CA THR A 263 8.33 -5.82 1.51
C THR A 263 9.35 -4.68 1.49
N GLN A 264 8.98 -3.52 0.92
CA GLN A 264 9.82 -2.33 0.94
C GLN A 264 10.08 -1.82 2.37
N ALA A 265 9.02 -1.78 3.21
CA ALA A 265 9.15 -1.39 4.61
C ALA A 265 10.06 -2.36 5.37
N ALA A 266 9.86 -3.67 5.19
CA ALA A 266 10.72 -4.67 5.77
C ALA A 266 12.19 -4.51 5.35
N GLY A 267 12.42 -4.18 4.09
CA GLY A 267 13.76 -3.92 3.56
C GLY A 267 14.47 -2.71 4.17
N ARG A 268 13.83 -1.89 5.01
CA ARG A 268 14.46 -0.76 5.72
C ARG A 268 15.10 -1.15 7.05
N ALA A 269 14.68 -2.24 7.67
CA ALA A 269 15.24 -2.72 8.92
C ALA A 269 16.56 -3.47 8.70
N GLY A 270 17.56 -3.21 9.53
CA GLY A 270 18.80 -3.99 9.56
C GLY A 270 19.70 -3.83 8.34
N ARG A 271 19.81 -2.63 7.80
CA ARG A 271 20.75 -2.32 6.70
C ARG A 271 22.18 -2.11 7.19
N GLY A 272 22.38 -1.90 8.49
CA GLY A 272 23.68 -1.83 9.13
C GLY A 272 24.22 -3.21 9.53
N SER A 273 25.14 -3.23 10.48
CA SER A 273 25.75 -4.45 11.03
C SER A 273 24.84 -5.21 11.99
N ARG A 274 23.72 -4.62 12.42
CA ARG A 274 22.78 -5.20 13.38
C ARG A 274 21.60 -5.84 12.67
N PRO A 275 21.06 -6.98 13.17
CA PRO A 275 19.89 -7.60 12.59
C PRO A 275 18.65 -6.69 12.73
N GLY A 276 17.83 -6.64 11.71
CA GLY A 276 16.59 -5.88 11.70
C GLY A 276 15.40 -6.70 12.15
N GLU A 277 14.44 -6.04 12.80
CA GLU A 277 13.13 -6.60 13.12
C GLU A 277 12.01 -5.75 12.52
N VAL A 278 10.94 -6.42 12.13
CA VAL A 278 9.76 -5.78 11.56
C VAL A 278 8.52 -6.30 12.28
N VAL A 279 7.62 -5.40 12.67
CA VAL A 279 6.31 -5.77 13.21
C VAL A 279 5.24 -5.24 12.26
N ILE A 280 4.47 -6.14 11.67
CA ILE A 280 3.33 -5.81 10.81
C ILE A 280 2.06 -5.95 11.63
N GLN A 281 1.41 -4.84 11.95
CA GLN A 281 0.14 -4.83 12.67
C GLN A 281 -1.04 -4.86 11.69
N THR A 282 -1.97 -5.79 11.90
CA THR A 282 -3.10 -6.00 10.98
C THR A 282 -4.31 -6.60 11.68
N TYR A 283 -5.50 -6.34 11.15
CA TYR A 283 -6.74 -7.02 11.48
C TYR A 283 -7.01 -8.24 10.57
N GLN A 284 -6.16 -8.49 9.57
CA GLN A 284 -6.27 -9.58 8.60
C GLN A 284 -4.93 -10.36 8.50
N PRO A 285 -4.43 -10.98 9.60
CA PRO A 285 -3.13 -11.64 9.62
C PRO A 285 -3.04 -12.80 8.62
N ASP A 286 -4.17 -13.42 8.29
CA ASP A 286 -4.23 -14.58 7.40
C ASP A 286 -4.26 -14.21 5.91
N HIS A 287 -4.29 -12.90 5.58
CA HIS A 287 -4.33 -12.46 4.19
C HIS A 287 -3.02 -12.80 3.46
N TYR A 288 -3.12 -13.47 2.30
CA TYR A 288 -1.96 -13.98 1.56
C TYR A 288 -0.90 -12.90 1.28
N SER A 289 -1.29 -11.68 0.90
CA SER A 289 -0.33 -10.58 0.64
C SER A 289 0.52 -10.25 1.86
N ILE A 290 -0.05 -10.33 3.09
CA ILE A 290 0.66 -10.09 4.35
C ILE A 290 1.57 -11.27 4.66
N GLN A 291 1.06 -12.50 4.51
CA GLN A 291 1.80 -13.73 4.77
C GLN A 291 3.04 -13.86 3.87
N TYR A 292 2.89 -13.63 2.56
CA TYR A 292 4.01 -13.69 1.63
C TYR A 292 4.99 -12.51 1.84
N ALA A 293 4.50 -11.31 2.16
CA ALA A 293 5.37 -10.19 2.48
C ALA A 293 6.21 -10.43 3.73
N ALA A 294 5.63 -11.06 4.77
CA ALA A 294 6.35 -11.43 5.98
C ALA A 294 7.47 -12.45 5.71
N ARG A 295 7.26 -13.35 4.76
CA ARG A 295 8.26 -14.34 4.31
C ARG A 295 9.20 -13.79 3.23
N GLN A 296 8.90 -12.60 2.69
CA GLN A 296 9.58 -11.98 1.54
C GLN A 296 9.58 -12.91 0.30
N ASP A 297 8.50 -13.66 0.12
CA ASP A 297 8.30 -14.62 -0.97
C ASP A 297 7.47 -13.99 -2.09
N TYR A 298 8.15 -13.35 -3.05
CA TYR A 298 7.49 -12.76 -4.22
C TYR A 298 6.89 -13.83 -5.16
N GLU A 299 7.58 -14.95 -5.35
CA GLU A 299 7.12 -15.97 -6.30
C GLU A 299 5.84 -16.67 -5.82
N GLY A 300 5.75 -16.96 -4.52
CA GLY A 300 4.52 -17.47 -3.90
C GLY A 300 3.39 -16.46 -4.01
N PHE A 301 3.67 -15.20 -3.68
CA PHE A 301 2.71 -14.12 -3.83
C PHE A 301 2.18 -13.99 -5.27
N TYR A 302 3.08 -13.95 -6.25
CA TYR A 302 2.72 -13.83 -7.67
C TYR A 302 1.76 -14.94 -8.13
N LYS A 303 2.04 -16.19 -7.78
CA LYS A 303 1.20 -17.34 -8.16
C LYS A 303 -0.21 -17.22 -7.60
N GLU A 304 -0.33 -16.86 -6.34
CA GLU A 304 -1.64 -16.73 -5.69
C GLU A 304 -2.42 -15.52 -6.20
N GLU A 305 -1.78 -14.35 -6.29
CA GLU A 305 -2.40 -13.14 -6.84
C GLU A 305 -2.84 -13.35 -8.29
N LEU A 306 -2.01 -14.00 -9.13
CA LEU A 306 -2.37 -14.28 -10.52
C LEU A 306 -3.61 -15.16 -10.64
N THR A 307 -3.79 -16.12 -9.73
CA THR A 307 -5.00 -16.96 -9.68
C THR A 307 -6.25 -16.11 -9.46
N TYR A 308 -6.21 -15.15 -8.52
CA TYR A 308 -7.32 -14.22 -8.32
C TYR A 308 -7.57 -13.32 -9.53
N ARG A 309 -6.49 -12.84 -10.19
CA ARG A 309 -6.59 -12.01 -11.41
C ARG A 309 -7.25 -12.78 -12.55
N GLN A 310 -6.92 -14.06 -12.72
CA GLN A 310 -7.53 -14.94 -13.71
C GLN A 310 -9.02 -15.16 -13.43
N LEU A 311 -9.38 -15.49 -12.19
CA LEU A 311 -10.77 -15.74 -11.77
C LEU A 311 -11.67 -14.53 -11.99
N LEU A 312 -11.14 -13.33 -11.71
CA LEU A 312 -11.90 -12.07 -11.77
C LEU A 312 -11.69 -11.31 -13.09
N SER A 313 -10.96 -11.88 -14.05
CA SER A 313 -10.64 -11.26 -15.35
C SER A 313 -9.95 -9.89 -15.19
N TYR A 314 -8.97 -9.81 -14.28
CA TYR A 314 -8.14 -8.62 -14.09
C TYR A 314 -6.78 -8.72 -14.78
N PRO A 315 -6.12 -7.60 -15.14
CA PRO A 315 -4.75 -7.60 -15.64
C PRO A 315 -3.76 -8.25 -14.65
N PRO A 316 -2.75 -8.99 -15.12
CA PRO A 316 -2.34 -9.19 -16.52
C PRO A 316 -3.10 -10.32 -17.26
N ALA A 317 -3.99 -11.05 -16.59
CA ALA A 317 -4.75 -12.14 -17.20
C ALA A 317 -5.79 -11.64 -18.23
N SER A 318 -6.18 -10.39 -18.14
CA SER A 318 -7.13 -9.73 -19.01
C SER A 318 -6.71 -8.27 -19.24
N HIS A 319 -7.51 -7.52 -20.02
CA HIS A 319 -7.27 -6.10 -20.30
C HIS A 319 -8.50 -5.29 -19.84
N ILE A 320 -8.24 -4.12 -19.24
CA ILE A 320 -9.29 -3.18 -18.84
C ILE A 320 -9.11 -1.90 -19.62
N LEU A 321 -10.13 -1.51 -20.38
CA LEU A 321 -10.24 -0.19 -21.01
C LEU A 321 -11.18 0.67 -20.19
N ALA A 322 -10.70 1.79 -19.66
CA ALA A 322 -11.52 2.78 -18.99
C ALA A 322 -11.72 4.01 -19.89
N VAL A 323 -12.96 4.26 -20.27
CA VAL A 323 -13.34 5.46 -21.02
C VAL A 323 -14.06 6.40 -20.05
N GLN A 324 -13.53 7.61 -19.90
CA GLN A 324 -14.05 8.59 -18.95
C GLN A 324 -14.61 9.80 -19.68
N PHE A 325 -15.85 10.15 -19.37
CA PHE A 325 -16.52 11.33 -19.88
C PHE A 325 -16.68 12.37 -18.77
N TYR A 326 -16.35 13.61 -19.07
CA TYR A 326 -16.43 14.72 -18.12
C TYR A 326 -17.30 15.81 -18.69
N SER A 327 -18.33 16.22 -17.94
CA SER A 327 -19.10 17.42 -18.19
C SER A 327 -19.51 18.08 -16.88
N LYS A 328 -19.80 19.40 -16.93
CA LYS A 328 -20.42 20.12 -15.82
C LYS A 328 -21.86 19.71 -15.61
N LYS A 329 -22.48 19.13 -16.63
CA LYS A 329 -23.89 18.65 -16.63
C LYS A 329 -23.91 17.15 -16.87
N GLN A 330 -24.58 16.42 -15.99
CA GLN A 330 -24.68 14.97 -16.05
C GLN A 330 -25.34 14.48 -17.36
N GLU A 331 -26.36 15.20 -17.85
CA GLU A 331 -27.08 14.87 -19.08
C GLU A 331 -26.17 14.89 -20.31
N GLU A 332 -25.26 15.86 -20.40
CA GLU A 332 -24.29 15.95 -21.51
C GLU A 332 -23.28 14.79 -21.46
N ALA A 333 -22.82 14.41 -20.26
CA ALA A 333 -21.92 13.27 -20.10
C ALA A 333 -22.58 11.95 -20.47
N LEU A 334 -23.84 11.76 -20.10
CA LEU A 334 -24.66 10.60 -20.47
C LEU A 334 -24.94 10.53 -21.96
N ALA A 335 -25.29 11.66 -22.58
CA ALA A 335 -25.53 11.72 -24.03
C ALA A 335 -24.27 11.35 -24.81
N CYS A 336 -23.08 11.84 -24.39
CA CYS A 336 -21.83 11.49 -25.02
C CYS A 336 -21.50 9.99 -24.84
N LEU A 337 -21.72 9.42 -23.65
CA LEU A 337 -21.54 8.00 -23.39
C LEU A 337 -22.42 7.13 -24.27
N LEU A 338 -23.72 7.46 -24.37
CA LEU A 338 -24.69 6.70 -25.17
C LEU A 338 -24.37 6.77 -26.66
N TYR A 339 -23.92 7.94 -27.15
CA TYR A 339 -23.56 8.12 -28.56
C TYR A 339 -22.30 7.33 -28.93
N THR A 340 -21.33 7.23 -28.03
CA THR A 340 -20.03 6.57 -28.30
C THR A 340 -20.00 5.08 -27.94
N SER A 341 -20.99 4.59 -27.17
CA SER A 341 -21.12 3.16 -26.82
C SER A 341 -22.29 2.56 -27.58
N PRO A 342 -22.07 1.97 -28.79
CA PRO A 342 -23.15 1.37 -29.56
C PRO A 342 -23.85 0.28 -28.75
N SER A 343 -25.17 0.42 -28.58
CA SER A 343 -25.99 -0.60 -27.95
C SER A 343 -26.10 -1.82 -28.86
N PRO A 344 -26.16 -3.05 -28.33
CA PRO A 344 -26.53 -4.23 -29.13
C PRO A 344 -27.88 -4.11 -29.85
N ARG A 345 -28.69 -3.12 -29.48
CA ARG A 345 -29.98 -2.82 -30.10
C ARG A 345 -29.89 -1.75 -31.21
N ASP A 346 -28.73 -1.10 -31.36
CA ASP A 346 -28.55 -0.13 -32.43
C ASP A 346 -28.54 -0.88 -33.77
N PRO A 347 -29.30 -0.45 -34.78
CA PRO A 347 -29.23 -1.07 -36.09
C PRO A 347 -27.80 -0.94 -36.59
N LYS A 348 -27.24 -2.06 -37.04
CA LYS A 348 -25.88 -2.16 -37.56
C LYS A 348 -25.66 -1.16 -38.67
N THR A 349 -25.16 0.00 -38.39
CA THR A 349 -24.44 0.81 -39.36
C THR A 349 -23.00 0.34 -39.41
N SER A 350 -22.82 -0.85 -39.96
CA SER A 350 -21.51 -1.29 -40.37
C SER A 350 -21.16 -0.56 -41.66
N ARG A 351 -20.19 0.32 -41.59
CA ARG A 351 -19.23 0.56 -42.66
C ARG A 351 -17.88 0.93 -42.09
#